data_04a30e0657daf5b7e655adb26670a546
#
_entry.id   04a30e0657daf5b7e655adb26670a546
#
_cell.length_a   1.000
_cell.length_b   1.000
_cell.length_c   1.000
_cell.angle_alpha   90.00
_cell.angle_beta   90.00
_cell.angle_gamma   90.00
#
_symmetry.space_group_name_H-M   'P 1'
#
loop_
_entity.id
_entity.type
_entity.pdbx_description
1 polymer ?
#
loop_
_entity_poly.entity_id
_entity_poly.type
_entity_poly.pdbx_seq_one_letter_code
_entity_poly.pdbx_strand_id
1 'polypeptide(L)'
;RAKEMVTRRLLGSSRGELFMRLMLESTLLTFISLIIGVLLALAVVPFVNDLLQTRVDMNVLGRPVWLLALVSLTVAVGVLSGLLPAIIISSSKPIEVVRGTFRAKTKMVFSKFFIVFQNVITITMIAASITMVCQIVHMINAPVGYKTKNLLAMRSVDERQLSAFVGELKGLSCVDRVGKTQGLPLFGSNNWTATYQGQNISFQQFVMDKECYDMLGLEILRDNHLTTEGWFLNEQAMREMNLSEDAASFMLDRQERPIAIAGIVRDFYCFGNVTTGMNPVMFRFLKDNEDPWMILIETQGDPFAAKEAIGKVYEKVTGLEFEAYFMDERLQNSFDSQIRLAKIVIVFSIIAILISLLGLLAMSTYFIQQRLQEVSVRKVFGSSNRQILVKLVFTFLNYVLIAFVIAI
;
A
#
# COMPACT_ATOMS: atom_id res chain seq x y z
N ARG A 1 -39.43 -19.02 -11.60
CA ARG A 1 -39.74 -19.36 -10.18
C ARG A 1 -41.04 -18.76 -9.67
N ALA A 2 -41.35 -17.45 -9.94
CA ALA A 2 -42.59 -16.85 -9.49
C ALA A 2 -43.85 -17.64 -9.96
N LYS A 3 -43.88 -18.13 -11.20
CA LYS A 3 -44.96 -18.96 -11.68
C LYS A 3 -45.09 -20.30 -10.93
N GLU A 4 -43.96 -20.98 -10.68
CA GLU A 4 -43.93 -22.22 -9.89
C GLU A 4 -44.50 -22.02 -8.48
N MET A 5 -44.03 -20.95 -7.81
CA MET A 5 -44.48 -20.61 -6.45
C MET A 5 -46.00 -20.28 -6.41
N VAL A 6 -46.48 -19.57 -7.41
CA VAL A 6 -47.93 -19.29 -7.54
C VAL A 6 -48.73 -20.56 -7.82
N THR A 7 -48.26 -21.48 -8.69
CA THR A 7 -48.95 -22.75 -8.91
C THR A 7 -49.03 -23.55 -7.61
N ARG A 8 -47.96 -23.63 -6.82
CA ARG A 8 -47.98 -24.30 -5.50
C ARG A 8 -48.98 -23.62 -4.52
N ARG A 9 -49.05 -22.31 -4.56
CA ARG A 9 -50.01 -21.59 -3.71
C ARG A 9 -51.48 -21.82 -4.12
N LEU A 10 -51.73 -21.97 -5.44
CA LEU A 10 -53.05 -22.36 -5.93
C LEU A 10 -53.42 -23.80 -5.55
N LEU A 11 -52.38 -24.67 -5.35
CA LEU A 11 -52.52 -26.05 -4.90
C LEU A 11 -52.56 -26.17 -3.36
N GLY A 12 -52.66 -25.05 -2.61
CA GLY A 12 -52.87 -25.06 -1.16
C GLY A 12 -51.70 -24.77 -0.27
N SER A 13 -50.49 -24.51 -0.81
CA SER A 13 -49.31 -24.16 0.01
C SER A 13 -49.51 -22.82 0.73
N SER A 14 -49.16 -22.78 2.04
CA SER A 14 -49.19 -21.56 2.85
C SER A 14 -48.13 -20.56 2.47
N ARG A 15 -48.30 -19.27 2.85
CA ARG A 15 -47.27 -18.24 2.63
C ARG A 15 -45.98 -18.55 3.39
N GLY A 16 -46.10 -19.10 4.60
CA GLY A 16 -44.97 -19.46 5.46
C GLY A 16 -44.12 -20.58 4.85
N GLU A 17 -44.77 -21.60 4.29
CA GLU A 17 -44.07 -22.70 3.59
C GLU A 17 -43.27 -22.23 2.36
N LEU A 18 -43.85 -21.34 1.57
CA LEU A 18 -43.17 -20.77 0.40
C LEU A 18 -41.99 -19.88 0.83
N PHE A 19 -42.21 -19.07 1.87
CA PHE A 19 -41.13 -18.25 2.45
C PHE A 19 -39.97 -19.12 2.97
N MET A 20 -40.28 -20.11 3.79
CA MET A 20 -39.26 -20.99 4.39
C MET A 20 -38.49 -21.78 3.30
N ARG A 21 -39.17 -22.22 2.27
CA ARG A 21 -38.56 -22.94 1.14
C ARG A 21 -37.54 -22.05 0.39
N LEU A 22 -37.90 -20.76 0.12
CA LEU A 22 -36.98 -19.81 -0.53
C LEU A 22 -35.80 -19.48 0.39
N MET A 23 -36.02 -19.38 1.67
CA MET A 23 -34.96 -19.18 2.66
C MET A 23 -33.99 -20.36 2.70
N LEU A 24 -34.51 -21.60 2.77
CA LEU A 24 -33.70 -22.82 2.76
C LEU A 24 -32.88 -22.93 1.46
N GLU A 25 -33.50 -22.65 0.31
CA GLU A 25 -32.81 -22.70 -0.98
C GLU A 25 -31.65 -21.67 -1.03
N SER A 26 -31.89 -20.43 -0.59
CA SER A 26 -30.88 -19.40 -0.53
C SER A 26 -29.72 -19.78 0.41
N THR A 27 -30.05 -20.27 1.61
CA THR A 27 -29.05 -20.69 2.58
C THR A 27 -28.25 -21.89 2.10
N LEU A 28 -28.89 -22.87 1.44
CA LEU A 28 -28.19 -24.02 0.83
C LEU A 28 -27.20 -23.59 -0.24
N LEU A 29 -27.60 -22.68 -1.15
CA LEU A 29 -26.74 -22.14 -2.18
C LEU A 29 -25.54 -21.40 -1.58
N THR A 30 -25.77 -20.62 -0.51
CA THR A 30 -24.69 -19.93 0.21
C THR A 30 -23.72 -20.94 0.84
N PHE A 31 -24.24 -22.05 1.37
CA PHE A 31 -23.40 -23.09 1.97
C PHE A 31 -22.53 -23.82 0.92
N ILE A 32 -23.10 -24.11 -0.26
CA ILE A 32 -22.34 -24.65 -1.38
C ILE A 32 -21.26 -23.67 -1.83
N SER A 33 -21.60 -22.38 -1.91
CA SER A 33 -20.65 -21.32 -2.24
C SER A 33 -19.53 -21.19 -1.21
N LEU A 34 -19.83 -21.41 0.08
CA LEU A 34 -18.83 -21.45 1.14
C LEU A 34 -17.80 -22.58 0.91
N ILE A 35 -18.29 -23.80 0.62
CA ILE A 35 -17.41 -24.94 0.38
C ILE A 35 -16.47 -24.65 -0.80
N ILE A 36 -17.02 -24.16 -1.91
CA ILE A 36 -16.23 -23.78 -3.09
C ILE A 36 -15.25 -22.68 -2.73
N GLY A 37 -15.68 -21.67 -1.97
CA GLY A 37 -14.82 -20.56 -1.51
C GLY A 37 -13.65 -21.02 -0.65
N VAL A 38 -13.89 -21.96 0.28
CA VAL A 38 -12.83 -22.54 1.12
C VAL A 38 -11.84 -23.35 0.26
N LEU A 39 -12.32 -24.15 -0.68
CA LEU A 39 -11.46 -24.91 -1.59
C LEU A 39 -10.58 -23.99 -2.46
N LEU A 40 -11.16 -22.92 -2.97
CA LEU A 40 -10.43 -21.89 -3.73
C LEU A 40 -9.40 -21.18 -2.85
N ALA A 41 -9.78 -20.83 -1.63
CA ALA A 41 -8.86 -20.20 -0.67
C ALA A 41 -7.65 -21.11 -0.40
N LEU A 42 -7.87 -22.40 -0.13
CA LEU A 42 -6.80 -23.39 0.07
C LEU A 42 -5.85 -23.48 -1.13
N ALA A 43 -6.39 -23.42 -2.36
CA ALA A 43 -5.59 -23.46 -3.57
C ALA A 43 -4.76 -22.17 -3.80
N VAL A 44 -5.26 -21.03 -3.35
CA VAL A 44 -4.64 -19.71 -3.59
C VAL A 44 -3.67 -19.30 -2.45
N VAL A 45 -3.83 -19.84 -1.23
CA VAL A 45 -2.99 -19.50 -0.07
C VAL A 45 -1.48 -19.61 -0.31
N PRO A 46 -0.93 -20.66 -0.96
CA PRO A 46 0.50 -20.73 -1.24
C PRO A 46 1.00 -19.54 -2.07
N PHE A 47 0.24 -19.18 -3.10
CA PHE A 47 0.53 -18.00 -3.95
C PHE A 47 0.45 -16.69 -3.16
N VAL A 48 -0.56 -16.55 -2.28
CA VAL A 48 -0.71 -15.37 -1.41
C VAL A 48 0.45 -15.26 -0.41
N ASN A 49 0.86 -16.39 0.18
CA ASN A 49 1.98 -16.42 1.10
C ASN A 49 3.30 -15.97 0.46
N ASP A 50 3.56 -16.43 -0.77
CA ASP A 50 4.72 -16.03 -1.54
C ASP A 50 4.64 -14.54 -1.95
N LEU A 51 3.50 -14.12 -2.48
CA LEU A 51 3.29 -12.73 -2.92
C LEU A 51 3.41 -11.71 -1.79
N LEU A 52 2.90 -12.04 -0.60
CA LEU A 52 2.86 -11.13 0.56
C LEU A 52 3.99 -11.39 1.55
N GLN A 53 4.84 -12.39 1.31
CA GLN A 53 5.92 -12.83 2.21
C GLN A 53 5.40 -13.03 3.66
N THR A 54 4.20 -13.58 3.78
CA THR A 54 3.54 -13.88 5.05
C THR A 54 3.20 -15.37 5.11
N ARG A 55 2.94 -15.86 6.30
CA ARG A 55 2.44 -17.23 6.50
C ARG A 55 1.01 -17.16 6.99
N VAL A 56 0.07 -17.31 6.07
CA VAL A 56 -1.35 -17.47 6.42
C VAL A 56 -1.55 -18.93 6.89
N ASP A 57 -1.80 -19.10 8.18
CA ASP A 57 -2.07 -20.43 8.76
C ASP A 57 -3.55 -20.78 8.58
N MET A 58 -3.85 -21.67 7.62
CA MET A 58 -5.21 -22.14 7.38
C MET A 58 -5.73 -23.10 8.47
N ASN A 59 -4.86 -23.61 9.36
CA ASN A 59 -5.30 -24.44 10.48
C ASN A 59 -6.18 -23.65 11.47
N VAL A 60 -6.12 -22.33 11.40
CA VAL A 60 -7.02 -21.44 12.17
C VAL A 60 -8.50 -21.76 11.87
N LEU A 61 -8.84 -22.13 10.63
CA LEU A 61 -10.20 -22.51 10.24
C LEU A 61 -10.69 -23.78 10.96
N GLY A 62 -9.80 -24.66 11.40
CA GLY A 62 -10.12 -25.84 12.18
C GLY A 62 -10.47 -25.55 13.65
N ARG A 63 -10.22 -24.35 14.16
CA ARG A 63 -10.57 -23.98 15.53
C ARG A 63 -12.07 -23.72 15.65
N PRO A 64 -12.74 -24.25 16.70
CA PRO A 64 -14.20 -24.21 16.82
C PRO A 64 -14.78 -22.78 16.75
N VAL A 65 -14.09 -21.80 17.30
CA VAL A 65 -14.54 -20.39 17.28
C VAL A 65 -14.62 -19.83 15.86
N TRP A 66 -13.60 -20.06 15.03
CA TRP A 66 -13.57 -19.58 13.65
C TRP A 66 -14.51 -20.35 12.74
N LEU A 67 -14.66 -21.66 12.97
CA LEU A 67 -15.64 -22.47 12.28
C LEU A 67 -17.07 -22.00 12.57
N LEU A 68 -17.37 -21.70 13.82
CA LEU A 68 -18.67 -21.17 14.24
C LEU A 68 -18.92 -19.77 13.66
N ALA A 69 -17.90 -18.91 13.65
CA ALA A 69 -17.98 -17.60 13.02
C ALA A 69 -18.24 -17.70 11.51
N LEU A 70 -17.57 -18.61 10.80
CA LEU A 70 -17.73 -18.84 9.38
C LEU A 70 -19.13 -19.37 9.05
N VAL A 71 -19.62 -20.35 9.80
CA VAL A 71 -20.98 -20.89 9.64
C VAL A 71 -22.03 -19.84 9.96
N SER A 72 -21.89 -19.07 11.05
CA SER A 72 -22.86 -18.02 11.42
C SER A 72 -22.90 -16.92 10.37
N LEU A 73 -21.75 -16.49 9.83
CA LEU A 73 -21.67 -15.54 8.73
C LEU A 73 -22.38 -16.08 7.48
N THR A 74 -22.15 -17.36 7.14
CA THR A 74 -22.77 -18.01 5.98
C THR A 74 -24.29 -18.05 6.11
N VAL A 75 -24.81 -18.41 7.29
CA VAL A 75 -26.24 -18.40 7.58
C VAL A 75 -26.80 -16.97 7.47
N ALA A 76 -26.12 -16.00 8.06
CA ALA A 76 -26.53 -14.59 7.98
C ALA A 76 -26.60 -14.10 6.53
N VAL A 77 -25.59 -14.36 5.70
CA VAL A 77 -25.58 -14.00 4.28
C VAL A 77 -26.67 -14.74 3.53
N GLY A 78 -26.88 -16.04 3.78
CA GLY A 78 -27.95 -16.84 3.15
C GLY A 78 -29.35 -16.31 3.49
N VAL A 79 -29.58 -15.94 4.73
CA VAL A 79 -30.82 -15.34 5.19
C VAL A 79 -31.03 -13.96 4.56
N LEU A 80 -30.04 -13.07 4.64
CA LEU A 80 -30.14 -11.71 4.09
C LEU A 80 -30.36 -11.71 2.56
N SER A 81 -29.65 -12.57 1.84
CA SER A 81 -29.80 -12.69 0.38
C SER A 81 -31.16 -13.27 -0.05
N GLY A 82 -31.72 -14.18 0.74
CA GLY A 82 -33.00 -14.80 0.49
C GLY A 82 -34.21 -13.98 0.97
N LEU A 83 -34.03 -13.10 1.95
CA LEU A 83 -35.10 -12.39 2.64
C LEU A 83 -35.97 -11.54 1.68
N LEU A 84 -35.33 -10.67 0.91
CA LEU A 84 -36.03 -9.78 -0.03
C LEU A 84 -36.81 -10.55 -1.10
N PRO A 85 -36.23 -11.53 -1.85
CA PRO A 85 -36.98 -12.35 -2.79
C PRO A 85 -38.12 -13.12 -2.12
N ALA A 86 -37.88 -13.69 -0.93
CA ALA A 86 -38.87 -14.46 -0.23
C ALA A 86 -40.08 -13.63 0.19
N ILE A 87 -39.88 -12.43 0.73
CA ILE A 87 -40.98 -11.51 1.11
C ILE A 87 -41.79 -11.09 -0.13
N ILE A 88 -41.09 -10.70 -1.23
CA ILE A 88 -41.75 -10.21 -2.44
C ILE A 88 -42.61 -11.32 -3.08
N ILE A 89 -42.05 -12.53 -3.20
CA ILE A 89 -42.74 -13.64 -3.86
C ILE A 89 -43.86 -14.20 -2.97
N SER A 90 -43.63 -14.39 -1.67
CA SER A 90 -44.62 -14.94 -0.75
C SER A 90 -45.84 -14.00 -0.52
N SER A 91 -45.61 -12.69 -0.59
CA SER A 91 -46.70 -11.68 -0.41
C SER A 91 -47.49 -11.40 -1.70
N SER A 92 -47.01 -11.84 -2.88
CA SER A 92 -47.69 -11.56 -4.14
C SER A 92 -49.04 -12.25 -4.25
N LYS A 93 -50.01 -11.60 -4.90
CA LYS A 93 -51.35 -12.19 -5.16
C LYS A 93 -51.24 -13.12 -6.35
N PRO A 94 -51.79 -14.39 -6.28
CA PRO A 94 -51.66 -15.37 -7.36
C PRO A 94 -52.20 -14.86 -8.69
N ILE A 95 -53.31 -14.13 -8.68
CA ILE A 95 -53.95 -13.63 -9.90
C ILE A 95 -53.14 -12.58 -10.65
N GLU A 96 -52.32 -11.77 -9.92
CA GLU A 96 -51.42 -10.78 -10.53
C GLU A 96 -50.25 -11.42 -11.27
N VAL A 97 -49.80 -12.58 -10.80
CA VAL A 97 -48.69 -13.33 -11.41
C VAL A 97 -49.17 -14.10 -12.67
N VAL A 98 -50.41 -14.68 -12.61
CA VAL A 98 -51.01 -15.37 -13.74
C VAL A 98 -51.32 -14.38 -14.86
N ARG A 99 -51.85 -13.21 -14.55
CA ARG A 99 -52.14 -12.13 -15.52
C ARG A 99 -50.90 -11.42 -16.05
N GLY A 100 -49.73 -11.71 -15.53
CA GLY A 100 -48.50 -11.04 -15.95
C GLY A 100 -48.31 -9.62 -15.43
N THR A 101 -49.27 -9.07 -14.70
CA THR A 101 -49.23 -7.69 -14.13
C THR A 101 -48.22 -7.56 -12.99
N PHE A 102 -47.89 -8.67 -12.33
CA PHE A 102 -46.85 -8.70 -11.29
C PHE A 102 -45.47 -8.27 -11.84
N ARG A 103 -45.13 -8.59 -13.08
CA ARG A 103 -43.90 -8.17 -13.74
C ARG A 103 -43.76 -6.67 -13.95
N ALA A 104 -44.86 -5.96 -14.09
CA ALA A 104 -44.90 -4.52 -14.31
C ALA A 104 -44.74 -3.71 -12.99
N LYS A 105 -45.12 -4.29 -11.85
CA LYS A 105 -45.08 -3.61 -10.52
C LYS A 105 -43.74 -3.72 -9.82
N THR A 106 -42.98 -4.78 -10.03
CA THR A 106 -41.63 -4.95 -9.45
C THR A 106 -40.65 -4.09 -10.23
N LYS A 107 -40.62 -2.80 -9.89
CA LYS A 107 -39.59 -1.91 -10.46
C LYS A 107 -38.21 -2.47 -10.08
N MET A 108 -37.32 -2.60 -11.06
CA MET A 108 -35.95 -3.08 -10.90
C MET A 108 -35.06 -2.11 -10.07
N VAL A 109 -35.66 -1.41 -9.10
CA VAL A 109 -34.95 -0.38 -8.32
C VAL A 109 -33.79 -0.98 -7.54
N PHE A 110 -34.02 -2.09 -6.86
CA PHE A 110 -32.97 -2.77 -6.09
C PHE A 110 -31.83 -3.28 -6.96
N SER A 111 -32.16 -3.91 -8.09
CA SER A 111 -31.14 -4.40 -9.02
C SER A 111 -30.28 -3.29 -9.61
N LYS A 112 -30.89 -2.15 -9.95
CA LYS A 112 -30.18 -0.98 -10.43
C LYS A 112 -29.29 -0.39 -9.34
N PHE A 113 -29.79 -0.30 -8.12
CA PHE A 113 -29.01 0.16 -6.97
C PHE A 113 -27.78 -0.72 -6.74
N PHE A 114 -27.93 -2.05 -6.73
CA PHE A 114 -26.81 -2.96 -6.52
C PHE A 114 -25.78 -2.89 -7.66
N ILE A 115 -26.21 -2.74 -8.92
CA ILE A 115 -25.27 -2.54 -10.04
C ILE A 115 -24.44 -1.26 -9.82
N VAL A 116 -25.08 -0.14 -9.52
CA VAL A 116 -24.37 1.13 -9.28
C VAL A 116 -23.44 0.99 -8.07
N PHE A 117 -23.93 0.46 -6.96
CA PHE A 117 -23.16 0.27 -5.74
C PHE A 117 -21.91 -0.61 -5.97
N GLN A 118 -22.07 -1.75 -6.66
CA GLN A 118 -20.96 -2.65 -7.00
C GLN A 118 -19.95 -1.96 -7.91
N ASN A 119 -20.40 -1.24 -8.93
CA ASN A 119 -19.51 -0.49 -9.82
C ASN A 119 -18.78 0.65 -9.11
N VAL A 120 -19.42 1.33 -8.15
CA VAL A 120 -18.76 2.34 -7.31
C VAL A 120 -17.58 1.72 -6.58
N ILE A 121 -17.79 0.60 -5.87
CA ILE A 121 -16.71 -0.10 -5.16
C ILE A 121 -15.59 -0.48 -6.15
N THR A 122 -15.94 -1.06 -7.29
CA THR A 122 -14.95 -1.51 -8.29
C THR A 122 -14.12 -0.33 -8.82
N ILE A 123 -14.76 0.77 -9.19
CA ILE A 123 -14.08 1.97 -9.71
C ILE A 123 -13.16 2.57 -8.63
N THR A 124 -13.67 2.69 -7.38
CA THR A 124 -12.86 3.18 -6.25
C THR A 124 -11.62 2.31 -6.01
N MET A 125 -11.78 0.97 -6.06
CA MET A 125 -10.66 0.04 -5.90
C MET A 125 -9.62 0.18 -7.03
N ILE A 126 -10.08 0.34 -8.27
CA ILE A 126 -9.20 0.56 -9.44
C ILE A 126 -8.44 1.88 -9.28
N ALA A 127 -9.16 2.97 -8.96
CA ALA A 127 -8.56 4.29 -8.77
C ALA A 127 -7.52 4.27 -7.64
N ALA A 128 -7.85 3.66 -6.49
CA ALA A 128 -6.92 3.48 -5.39
C ALA A 128 -5.67 2.68 -5.81
N SER A 129 -5.83 1.59 -6.57
CA SER A 129 -4.70 0.79 -7.07
C SER A 129 -3.79 1.59 -7.99
N ILE A 130 -4.36 2.34 -8.93
CA ILE A 130 -3.57 3.18 -9.86
C ILE A 130 -2.82 4.25 -9.07
N THR A 131 -3.50 4.93 -8.15
CA THR A 131 -2.89 5.97 -7.31
C THR A 131 -1.73 5.41 -6.49
N MET A 132 -1.91 4.24 -5.84
CA MET A 132 -0.84 3.59 -5.07
C MET A 132 0.36 3.22 -5.94
N VAL A 133 0.13 2.65 -7.12
CA VAL A 133 1.22 2.31 -8.06
C VAL A 133 1.95 3.57 -8.49
N CYS A 134 1.25 4.64 -8.87
CA CYS A 134 1.86 5.91 -9.25
C CYS A 134 2.68 6.51 -8.10
N GLN A 135 2.17 6.47 -6.87
CA GLN A 135 2.89 6.94 -5.68
C GLN A 135 4.17 6.15 -5.43
N ILE A 136 4.10 4.81 -5.50
CA ILE A 136 5.27 3.95 -5.28
C ILE A 136 6.33 4.20 -6.36
N VAL A 137 5.93 4.27 -7.63
CA VAL A 137 6.86 4.57 -8.73
C VAL A 137 7.50 5.95 -8.53
N HIS A 138 6.73 6.94 -8.08
CA HIS A 138 7.26 8.26 -7.75
C HIS A 138 8.27 8.19 -6.59
N MET A 139 7.95 7.48 -5.52
CA MET A 139 8.83 7.31 -4.36
C MET A 139 10.15 6.62 -4.69
N ILE A 140 10.11 5.53 -5.46
CA ILE A 140 11.32 4.78 -5.87
C ILE A 140 12.23 5.62 -6.76
N ASN A 141 11.65 6.46 -7.62
CA ASN A 141 12.40 7.28 -8.57
C ASN A 141 12.73 8.70 -8.04
N ALA A 142 12.21 9.06 -6.87
CA ALA A 142 12.49 10.37 -6.29
C ALA A 142 13.98 10.50 -5.92
N PRO A 143 14.64 11.61 -6.28
CA PRO A 143 16.01 11.84 -5.87
C PRO A 143 16.07 12.02 -4.34
N VAL A 144 16.74 11.11 -3.66
CA VAL A 144 16.88 11.15 -2.19
C VAL A 144 17.84 12.24 -1.70
N GLY A 145 18.60 12.86 -2.60
CA GLY A 145 19.54 13.95 -2.28
C GLY A 145 20.94 13.47 -1.90
N TYR A 146 21.23 12.17 -1.99
CA TYR A 146 22.56 11.58 -1.76
C TYR A 146 22.77 10.33 -2.62
N LYS A 147 24.03 9.92 -2.76
CA LYS A 147 24.42 8.69 -3.47
C LYS A 147 24.15 7.47 -2.59
N THR A 148 23.69 6.38 -3.22
CA THR A 148 23.42 5.11 -2.53
C THR A 148 24.16 3.92 -3.17
N LYS A 149 24.54 4.04 -4.45
CA LYS A 149 25.15 2.92 -5.20
C LYS A 149 26.57 2.66 -4.76
N ASN A 150 26.91 1.37 -4.63
CA ASN A 150 28.22 0.89 -4.24
C ASN A 150 28.69 1.34 -2.84
N LEU A 151 27.78 1.82 -2.01
CA LEU A 151 28.07 2.24 -0.65
C LEU A 151 27.60 1.18 0.34
N LEU A 152 28.56 0.55 1.03
CA LEU A 152 28.33 -0.44 2.08
C LEU A 152 28.41 0.24 3.43
N ALA A 153 27.36 0.15 4.23
CA ALA A 153 27.29 0.68 5.57
C ALA A 153 27.34 -0.43 6.61
N MET A 154 28.14 -0.25 7.64
CA MET A 154 28.25 -1.18 8.75
C MET A 154 28.40 -0.44 10.08
N ARG A 155 28.17 -1.14 11.19
CA ARG A 155 28.51 -0.60 12.52
C ARG A 155 30.02 -0.43 12.65
N SER A 156 30.44 0.59 13.38
CA SER A 156 31.86 0.77 13.71
C SER A 156 32.36 -0.37 14.61
N VAL A 157 33.64 -0.59 14.56
CA VAL A 157 34.35 -1.49 15.46
C VAL A 157 34.79 -0.73 16.72
N ASP A 158 35.27 -1.46 17.74
CA ASP A 158 35.81 -0.86 18.95
C ASP A 158 36.92 0.16 18.62
N GLU A 159 36.99 1.27 19.35
CA GLU A 159 37.96 2.35 19.14
C GLU A 159 39.40 1.84 18.99
N ARG A 160 39.79 0.86 19.81
CA ARG A 160 41.16 0.27 19.81
C ARG A 160 41.47 -0.48 18.50
N GLN A 161 40.46 -1.00 17.84
CA GLN A 161 40.56 -1.78 16.61
C GLN A 161 40.33 -0.95 15.36
N LEU A 162 39.73 0.23 15.49
CA LEU A 162 39.27 1.07 14.39
C LEU A 162 40.39 1.41 13.40
N SER A 163 41.53 1.86 13.89
CA SER A 163 42.67 2.26 13.04
C SER A 163 43.23 1.09 12.27
N ALA A 164 43.38 -0.08 12.90
CA ALA A 164 43.88 -1.30 12.27
C ALA A 164 42.84 -1.81 11.24
N PHE A 165 41.57 -1.81 11.58
CA PHE A 165 40.50 -2.24 10.70
C PHE A 165 40.42 -1.38 9.43
N VAL A 166 40.41 -0.05 9.58
CA VAL A 166 40.39 0.89 8.45
C VAL A 166 41.67 0.73 7.59
N GLY A 167 42.80 0.47 8.20
CA GLY A 167 44.06 0.18 7.49
C GLY A 167 43.98 -1.08 6.63
N GLU A 168 43.44 -2.19 7.17
CA GLU A 168 43.23 -3.44 6.42
C GLU A 168 42.18 -3.26 5.31
N LEU A 169 41.10 -2.53 5.55
CA LEU A 169 40.09 -2.23 4.53
C LEU A 169 40.69 -1.49 3.33
N LYS A 170 41.49 -0.47 3.55
CA LYS A 170 42.17 0.31 2.51
C LYS A 170 43.17 -0.53 1.70
N GLY A 171 43.61 -1.66 2.22
CA GLY A 171 44.45 -2.63 1.51
C GLY A 171 43.68 -3.54 0.55
N LEU A 172 42.37 -3.59 0.60
CA LEU A 172 41.55 -4.41 -0.29
C LEU A 172 41.36 -3.71 -1.64
N SER A 173 41.58 -4.43 -2.73
CA SER A 173 41.41 -3.91 -4.10
C SER A 173 39.96 -3.60 -4.46
N CYS A 174 38.98 -4.12 -3.70
CA CYS A 174 37.56 -3.86 -3.87
C CYS A 174 37.05 -2.67 -3.06
N VAL A 175 37.88 -2.00 -2.25
CA VAL A 175 37.58 -0.84 -1.46
C VAL A 175 38.20 0.41 -2.07
N ASP A 176 37.41 1.40 -2.39
CA ASP A 176 37.88 2.68 -2.94
C ASP A 176 38.12 3.70 -1.81
N ARG A 177 37.10 3.93 -1.00
CA ARG A 177 37.15 4.90 0.11
C ARG A 177 36.48 4.34 1.36
N VAL A 178 36.92 4.84 2.54
CA VAL A 178 36.37 4.47 3.84
C VAL A 178 36.12 5.75 4.62
N GLY A 179 34.88 6.00 5.00
CA GLY A 179 34.45 7.15 5.79
C GLY A 179 33.87 6.73 7.13
N LYS A 180 33.91 7.66 8.08
CA LYS A 180 33.47 7.48 9.47
C LYS A 180 32.30 8.40 9.77
N THR A 181 31.28 7.91 10.48
CA THR A 181 30.08 8.71 10.77
C THR A 181 29.36 8.32 12.05
N GLN A 182 28.65 9.26 12.65
CA GLN A 182 27.69 9.03 13.74
C GLN A 182 26.25 9.06 13.24
N GLY A 183 25.99 8.51 12.08
CA GLY A 183 24.67 8.36 11.48
C GLY A 183 24.69 8.52 9.98
N LEU A 184 23.76 7.82 9.33
CA LEU A 184 23.58 7.84 7.88
C LEU A 184 22.10 8.06 7.55
N PRO A 185 21.76 8.72 6.43
CA PRO A 185 20.38 9.06 6.11
C PRO A 185 19.40 7.89 6.14
N LEU A 186 19.85 6.66 5.81
CA LEU A 186 19.01 5.45 5.78
C LEU A 186 19.09 4.60 7.05
N PHE A 187 20.07 4.84 7.92
CA PHE A 187 20.32 3.99 9.10
C PHE A 187 19.97 4.67 10.41
N GLY A 188 19.69 5.95 10.35
CA GLY A 188 19.39 6.76 11.50
C GLY A 188 20.52 7.72 11.89
N SER A 189 20.19 8.65 12.72
CA SER A 189 21.06 9.68 13.25
C SER A 189 20.68 9.96 14.70
N ASN A 190 21.40 10.84 15.37
CA ASN A 190 20.94 11.39 16.63
C ASN A 190 19.76 12.33 16.38
N ASN A 191 18.65 12.11 17.08
CA ASN A 191 17.49 13.01 17.00
C ASN A 191 17.54 13.97 18.21
N TRP A 192 17.58 15.26 17.91
CA TRP A 192 17.60 16.29 18.92
C TRP A 192 16.41 17.24 18.77
N THR A 193 15.50 17.19 19.74
CA THR A 193 14.37 18.10 19.78
C THR A 193 14.71 19.31 20.67
N ALA A 194 14.60 20.49 20.10
CA ALA A 194 14.87 21.75 20.79
C ALA A 194 13.73 22.74 20.60
N THR A 195 13.55 23.65 21.54
CA THR A 195 12.56 24.73 21.45
C THR A 195 13.23 25.98 20.88
N TYR A 196 12.62 26.49 19.81
CA TYR A 196 13.06 27.74 19.16
C TYR A 196 11.84 28.66 18.99
N GLN A 197 11.88 29.85 19.57
CA GLN A 197 10.78 30.81 19.58
C GLN A 197 9.43 30.21 20.02
N GLY A 198 9.45 29.35 21.03
CA GLY A 198 8.28 28.67 21.57
C GLY A 198 7.80 27.46 20.75
N GLN A 199 8.43 27.12 19.64
CA GLN A 199 8.12 25.94 18.81
C GLN A 199 9.15 24.85 19.02
N ASN A 200 8.69 23.60 19.12
CA ASN A 200 9.58 22.44 19.19
C ASN A 200 9.98 21.99 17.79
N ILE A 201 11.27 22.01 17.50
CA ILE A 201 11.85 21.55 16.24
C ILE A 201 12.68 20.29 16.53
N SER A 202 12.47 19.24 15.73
CA SER A 202 13.18 17.97 15.87
C SER A 202 14.21 17.83 14.77
N PHE A 203 15.46 18.05 15.11
CA PHE A 203 16.57 17.96 14.16
C PHE A 203 17.11 16.54 14.05
N GLN A 204 17.39 16.10 12.83
CA GLN A 204 18.24 14.95 12.59
C GLN A 204 19.71 15.43 12.56
N GLN A 205 20.51 14.93 13.49
CA GLN A 205 21.91 15.33 13.60
C GLN A 205 22.81 14.30 12.93
N PHE A 206 23.56 14.73 11.92
CA PHE A 206 24.58 13.92 11.27
C PHE A 206 25.96 14.48 11.57
N VAL A 207 26.85 13.59 11.97
CA VAL A 207 28.26 13.90 12.21
C VAL A 207 29.08 12.92 11.42
N MET A 208 29.87 13.39 10.45
CA MET A 208 30.64 12.51 9.57
C MET A 208 31.96 13.15 9.17
N ASP A 209 32.94 12.35 8.82
CA ASP A 209 34.19 12.85 8.26
C ASP A 209 34.01 13.32 6.81
N LYS A 210 35.03 13.97 6.28
CA LYS A 210 34.98 14.50 4.92
C LYS A 210 34.85 13.40 3.87
N GLU A 211 35.47 12.25 4.10
CA GLU A 211 35.40 11.11 3.18
C GLU A 211 33.97 10.58 3.06
N CYS A 212 33.27 10.41 4.19
CA CYS A 212 31.87 10.00 4.21
C CYS A 212 30.96 11.03 3.52
N TYR A 213 31.21 12.31 3.79
CA TYR A 213 30.48 13.42 3.19
C TYR A 213 30.62 13.38 1.64
N ASP A 214 31.87 13.27 1.14
CA ASP A 214 32.15 13.24 -0.30
C ASP A 214 31.60 11.98 -0.98
N MET A 215 31.63 10.82 -0.30
CA MET A 215 31.01 9.58 -0.79
C MET A 215 29.50 9.69 -0.93
N LEU A 216 28.82 10.32 0.04
CA LEU A 216 27.38 10.57 -0.04
C LEU A 216 27.04 11.61 -1.11
N GLY A 217 27.98 12.44 -1.53
CA GLY A 217 27.77 13.48 -2.53
C GLY A 217 26.74 14.51 -2.10
N LEU A 218 26.72 14.84 -0.80
CA LEU A 218 25.89 15.92 -0.27
C LEU A 218 26.37 17.26 -0.83
N GLU A 219 25.46 18.19 -1.06
CA GLU A 219 25.78 19.48 -1.67
C GLU A 219 25.71 20.59 -0.62
N ILE A 220 26.85 21.24 -0.37
CA ILE A 220 26.89 22.49 0.38
C ILE A 220 26.51 23.62 -0.56
N LEU A 221 25.38 24.28 -0.29
CA LEU A 221 24.90 25.42 -1.04
C LEU A 221 25.63 26.69 -0.64
N ARG A 222 26.00 26.78 0.64
CA ARG A 222 26.73 27.91 1.19
C ARG A 222 27.65 27.41 2.29
N ASP A 223 28.92 27.85 2.27
CA ASP A 223 29.91 27.64 3.32
C ASP A 223 30.34 29.00 3.86
N ASN A 224 30.17 29.18 5.16
CA ASN A 224 30.56 30.40 5.85
C ASN A 224 32.05 30.42 6.25
N HIS A 225 32.79 29.34 5.92
CA HIS A 225 34.23 29.20 6.21
C HIS A 225 34.59 29.51 7.68
N LEU A 226 33.79 29.01 8.62
CA LEU A 226 34.04 29.27 10.04
C LEU A 226 35.36 28.64 10.48
N THR A 227 36.11 29.40 11.25
CA THR A 227 37.32 28.91 11.95
C THR A 227 36.98 28.26 13.29
N THR A 228 35.74 28.39 13.75
CA THR A 228 35.22 27.86 15.00
C THR A 228 34.18 26.79 14.71
N GLU A 229 33.78 26.03 15.74
CA GLU A 229 32.74 25.04 15.62
C GLU A 229 31.41 25.65 15.20
N GLY A 230 30.77 25.03 14.22
CA GLY A 230 29.44 25.41 13.75
C GLY A 230 28.71 24.22 13.15
N TRP A 231 27.42 24.39 12.91
CA TRP A 231 26.57 23.39 12.26
C TRP A 231 26.13 23.87 10.89
N PHE A 232 26.19 23.02 9.92
CA PHE A 232 25.45 23.23 8.67
C PHE A 232 23.99 22.91 8.92
N LEU A 233 23.09 23.70 8.39
CA LEU A 233 21.66 23.47 8.41
C LEU A 233 21.20 23.12 6.99
N ASN A 234 20.21 22.23 6.86
CA ASN A 234 19.59 22.06 5.54
C ASN A 234 18.55 23.18 5.30
N GLU A 235 18.11 23.30 4.06
CA GLU A 235 17.12 24.32 3.66
C GLU A 235 15.81 24.17 4.46
N GLN A 236 15.41 22.96 4.84
CA GLN A 236 14.22 22.69 5.65
C GLN A 236 14.38 23.25 7.07
N ALA A 237 15.53 23.06 7.71
CA ALA A 237 15.80 23.63 9.02
C ALA A 237 15.75 25.17 8.99
N MET A 238 16.32 25.76 7.95
CA MET A 238 16.27 27.23 7.75
C MET A 238 14.82 27.72 7.60
N ARG A 239 13.99 26.99 6.83
CA ARG A 239 12.58 27.33 6.65
C ARG A 239 11.76 27.18 7.93
N GLU A 240 11.91 26.08 8.66
CA GLU A 240 11.15 25.86 9.90
C GLU A 240 11.51 26.85 11.01
N MET A 241 12.76 27.25 11.05
CA MET A 241 13.24 28.30 11.99
C MET A 241 12.99 29.72 11.50
N ASN A 242 12.44 29.89 10.29
CA ASN A 242 12.26 31.21 9.65
C ASN A 242 13.54 32.05 9.68
N LEU A 243 14.68 31.42 9.43
CA LEU A 243 15.99 32.08 9.38
C LEU A 243 16.22 32.67 7.98
N SER A 244 16.83 33.86 7.94
CA SER A 244 17.30 34.42 6.68
C SER A 244 18.48 33.61 6.12
N GLU A 245 18.65 33.61 4.84
CA GLU A 245 19.79 32.91 4.20
C GLU A 245 21.14 33.42 4.74
N ASP A 246 21.23 34.68 5.14
CA ASP A 246 22.44 35.32 5.67
C ASP A 246 22.64 35.15 7.18
N ALA A 247 21.78 34.38 7.86
CA ALA A 247 21.93 34.16 9.30
C ALA A 247 23.29 33.53 9.61
N ALA A 248 24.03 34.13 10.50
CA ALA A 248 25.34 33.64 10.96
C ALA A 248 25.23 32.70 12.17
N SER A 249 24.15 32.81 12.93
CA SER A 249 23.92 32.02 14.14
C SER A 249 22.44 32.03 14.50
N PHE A 250 22.03 31.08 15.34
CA PHE A 250 20.69 31.03 15.95
C PHE A 250 20.81 30.68 17.43
N MET A 251 19.82 31.03 18.24
CA MET A 251 19.79 30.72 19.65
C MET A 251 18.51 29.98 20.02
N LEU A 252 18.65 28.84 20.67
CA LEU A 252 17.54 28.08 21.18
C LEU A 252 17.06 28.61 22.53
N ASP A 253 15.76 28.48 22.83
CA ASP A 253 15.12 29.12 23.98
C ASP A 253 15.75 28.78 25.35
N ARG A 254 16.39 27.60 25.43
CA ARG A 254 17.03 27.13 26.68
C ARG A 254 18.55 27.17 26.66
N GLN A 255 19.15 27.79 25.65
CA GLN A 255 20.62 27.91 25.54
C GLN A 255 21.05 29.32 25.81
N GLU A 256 22.18 29.46 26.53
CA GLU A 256 22.79 30.76 26.84
C GLU A 256 23.72 31.28 25.73
N ARG A 257 24.09 30.40 24.79
CA ARG A 257 25.04 30.73 23.72
C ARG A 257 24.45 30.49 22.37
N PRO A 258 24.64 31.39 21.40
CA PRO A 258 24.20 31.14 20.02
C PRO A 258 24.99 29.99 19.41
N ILE A 259 24.32 29.22 18.58
CA ILE A 259 24.91 28.18 17.76
C ILE A 259 25.31 28.81 16.43
N ALA A 260 26.59 28.71 16.07
CA ALA A 260 27.10 29.25 14.82
C ALA A 260 26.61 28.39 13.62
N ILE A 261 26.19 29.05 12.57
CA ILE A 261 25.80 28.38 11.28
C ILE A 261 27.03 28.31 10.41
N ALA A 262 27.58 27.09 10.24
CA ALA A 262 28.75 26.86 9.38
C ALA A 262 28.42 27.01 7.90
N GLY A 263 27.16 26.80 7.52
CA GLY A 263 26.69 26.95 6.16
C GLY A 263 25.31 26.28 5.95
N ILE A 264 24.93 26.17 4.70
CA ILE A 264 23.65 25.60 4.29
C ILE A 264 23.94 24.40 3.37
N VAL A 265 23.33 23.26 3.66
CA VAL A 265 23.34 22.06 2.81
C VAL A 265 22.01 21.91 2.12
N ARG A 266 22.03 21.36 0.90
CA ARG A 266 20.80 21.01 0.17
C ARG A 266 19.99 20.00 0.94
N ASP A 267 18.67 20.09 0.84
CA ASP A 267 17.75 19.15 1.43
C ASP A 267 17.97 17.71 0.90
N PHE A 268 17.90 16.76 1.81
CA PHE A 268 17.91 15.33 1.50
C PHE A 268 16.95 14.56 2.40
N TYR A 269 16.46 13.42 1.91
CA TYR A 269 15.50 12.60 2.64
C TYR A 269 16.20 11.71 3.68
N CYS A 270 15.69 11.75 4.92
CA CYS A 270 16.10 10.85 5.97
C CYS A 270 15.20 9.61 6.02
N PHE A 271 15.76 8.47 6.42
CA PHE A 271 15.05 7.19 6.60
C PHE A 271 14.35 6.64 5.34
N GLY A 272 14.76 7.07 4.15
CA GLY A 272 14.13 6.67 2.89
C GLY A 272 12.68 7.14 2.73
N ASN A 273 12.20 8.02 3.61
CA ASN A 273 10.79 8.39 3.67
C ASN A 273 10.51 9.66 2.86
N VAL A 274 10.29 9.48 1.58
CA VAL A 274 9.94 10.56 0.64
C VAL A 274 8.52 11.10 0.88
N THR A 275 7.69 10.41 1.67
CA THR A 275 6.28 10.76 1.87
C THR A 275 6.01 11.69 3.03
N THR A 276 6.84 11.69 4.07
CA THR A 276 6.63 12.52 5.26
C THR A 276 7.23 13.93 5.14
N GLY A 277 7.83 14.24 4.00
CA GLY A 277 8.50 15.50 3.77
C GLY A 277 9.97 15.50 4.24
N MET A 278 10.62 16.64 4.03
CA MET A 278 12.00 16.83 4.46
C MET A 278 12.08 17.05 5.97
N ASN A 279 13.06 16.45 6.61
CA ASN A 279 13.34 16.69 8.02
C ASN A 279 14.30 17.88 8.19
N PRO A 280 14.17 18.68 9.25
CA PRO A 280 15.23 19.59 9.65
C PRO A 280 16.51 18.79 9.98
N VAL A 281 17.60 19.15 9.33
CA VAL A 281 18.89 18.48 9.50
C VAL A 281 19.93 19.47 10.02
N MET A 282 20.70 19.01 10.98
CA MET A 282 21.93 19.61 11.42
C MET A 282 23.10 18.69 11.08
N PHE A 283 24.12 19.23 10.41
CA PHE A 283 25.29 18.47 10.00
C PHE A 283 26.56 19.17 10.47
N ARG A 284 27.55 18.41 10.91
CA ARG A 284 28.93 18.91 11.15
C ARG A 284 29.96 17.84 10.82
N PHE A 285 31.20 18.27 10.66
CA PHE A 285 32.29 17.33 10.49
C PHE A 285 32.67 16.65 11.81
N LEU A 286 33.03 15.35 11.70
CA LEU A 286 33.52 14.54 12.80
C LEU A 286 34.93 15.04 13.22
N LYS A 287 35.15 15.16 14.53
CA LYS A 287 36.46 15.52 15.09
C LYS A 287 37.30 14.26 15.29
N ASP A 288 38.62 14.44 15.33
CA ASP A 288 39.56 13.33 15.50
C ASP A 288 39.42 12.59 16.84
N ASN A 289 38.86 13.24 17.86
CA ASN A 289 38.65 12.69 19.21
C ASN A 289 37.20 12.17 19.42
N GLU A 290 36.43 12.03 18.36
CA GLU A 290 35.05 11.54 18.44
C GLU A 290 34.94 10.14 17.79
N ASP A 291 34.26 9.23 18.48
CA ASP A 291 34.08 7.90 18.02
C ASP A 291 32.97 7.79 16.95
N PRO A 292 33.21 7.18 15.82
CA PRO A 292 32.18 6.91 14.84
C PRO A 292 31.28 5.77 15.31
N TRP A 293 29.99 5.86 15.00
CA TRP A 293 29.04 4.76 15.25
C TRP A 293 28.95 3.81 14.06
N MET A 294 29.28 4.32 12.89
CA MET A 294 29.18 3.58 11.62
C MET A 294 30.39 3.89 10.73
N ILE A 295 30.64 2.95 9.86
CA ILE A 295 31.65 3.07 8.78
C ILE A 295 30.89 2.95 7.46
N LEU A 296 31.17 3.86 6.54
CA LEU A 296 30.69 3.84 5.17
C LEU A 296 31.88 3.50 4.27
N ILE A 297 31.69 2.51 3.41
CA ILE A 297 32.72 1.96 2.53
C ILE A 297 32.23 2.09 1.08
N GLU A 298 32.97 2.78 0.24
CA GLU A 298 32.74 2.78 -1.19
C GLU A 298 33.45 1.58 -1.80
N THR A 299 32.67 0.72 -2.45
CA THR A 299 33.14 -0.52 -3.04
C THR A 299 33.22 -0.39 -4.55
N GLN A 300 34.15 -1.14 -5.16
CA GLN A 300 34.26 -1.27 -6.60
C GLN A 300 34.23 -2.74 -7.05
N GLY A 301 33.79 -3.00 -8.28
CA GLY A 301 33.65 -4.36 -8.82
C GLY A 301 32.35 -5.03 -8.39
N ASP A 302 32.42 -6.34 -8.12
CA ASP A 302 31.23 -7.11 -7.69
C ASP A 302 30.87 -6.82 -6.22
N PRO A 303 29.67 -6.31 -5.92
CA PRO A 303 29.25 -5.98 -4.56
C PRO A 303 29.26 -7.17 -3.59
N PHE A 304 28.90 -8.37 -4.07
CA PHE A 304 28.87 -9.57 -3.22
C PHE A 304 30.28 -10.02 -2.84
N ALA A 305 31.19 -10.04 -3.80
CA ALA A 305 32.60 -10.37 -3.54
C ALA A 305 33.26 -9.33 -2.62
N ALA A 306 32.93 -8.05 -2.80
CA ALA A 306 33.40 -6.98 -1.93
C ALA A 306 32.89 -7.15 -0.48
N LYS A 307 31.59 -7.41 -0.31
CA LYS A 307 31.00 -7.65 1.01
C LYS A 307 31.64 -8.86 1.70
N GLU A 308 31.90 -9.96 0.99
CA GLU A 308 32.56 -11.14 1.54
C GLU A 308 34.02 -10.85 1.95
N ALA A 309 34.79 -10.13 1.11
CA ALA A 309 36.16 -9.76 1.42
C ALA A 309 36.25 -8.85 2.66
N ILE A 310 35.37 -7.85 2.75
CA ILE A 310 35.27 -6.96 3.91
C ILE A 310 34.86 -7.74 5.16
N GLY A 311 33.91 -8.69 5.03
CA GLY A 311 33.47 -9.55 6.12
C GLY A 311 34.62 -10.38 6.72
N LYS A 312 35.48 -10.98 5.89
CA LYS A 312 36.65 -11.71 6.36
C LYS A 312 37.62 -10.85 7.16
N VAL A 313 37.80 -9.59 6.75
CA VAL A 313 38.65 -8.65 7.51
C VAL A 313 37.98 -8.29 8.85
N TYR A 314 36.67 -8.05 8.82
CA TYR A 314 35.92 -7.73 10.04
C TYR A 314 35.97 -8.88 11.06
N GLU A 315 35.68 -10.10 10.64
CA GLU A 315 35.74 -11.31 11.50
C GLU A 315 37.14 -11.56 12.06
N LYS A 316 38.18 -11.36 11.22
CA LYS A 316 39.58 -11.48 11.63
C LYS A 316 39.95 -10.47 12.74
N VAL A 317 39.49 -9.22 12.63
CA VAL A 317 39.85 -8.13 13.55
C VAL A 317 39.00 -8.18 14.82
N THR A 318 37.70 -8.45 14.70
CA THR A 318 36.75 -8.37 15.82
C THR A 318 36.41 -9.70 16.44
N GLY A 319 36.52 -10.81 15.69
CA GLY A 319 36.02 -12.12 16.10
C GLY A 319 34.49 -12.23 16.13
N LEU A 320 33.77 -11.24 15.60
CA LEU A 320 32.31 -11.18 15.60
C LEU A 320 31.76 -11.46 14.19
N GLU A 321 30.50 -11.86 14.11
CA GLU A 321 29.80 -12.04 12.86
C GLU A 321 29.62 -10.69 12.13
N PHE A 322 29.86 -10.69 10.81
CA PHE A 322 29.81 -9.49 9.98
C PHE A 322 28.39 -9.15 9.56
N GLU A 323 27.94 -7.96 9.93
CA GLU A 323 26.65 -7.43 9.54
C GLU A 323 26.82 -6.08 8.82
N ALA A 324 26.47 -6.03 7.55
CA ALA A 324 26.53 -4.82 6.73
C ALA A 324 25.49 -4.86 5.63
N TYR A 325 25.06 -3.66 5.22
CA TYR A 325 24.01 -3.48 4.22
C TYR A 325 24.46 -2.47 3.17
N PHE A 326 24.19 -2.76 1.89
CA PHE A 326 24.31 -1.73 0.87
C PHE A 326 23.21 -0.68 1.03
N MET A 327 23.55 0.58 0.79
CA MET A 327 22.62 1.69 0.96
C MET A 327 21.46 1.63 -0.04
N ASP A 328 21.70 1.20 -1.27
CA ASP A 328 20.67 1.00 -2.30
C ASP A 328 19.71 -0.14 -1.93
N GLU A 329 20.22 -1.27 -1.47
CA GLU A 329 19.41 -2.37 -0.92
C GLU A 329 18.55 -1.90 0.26
N ARG A 330 19.14 -1.16 1.20
CA ARG A 330 18.43 -0.62 2.35
C ARG A 330 17.34 0.36 1.95
N LEU A 331 17.60 1.22 0.98
CA LEU A 331 16.62 2.15 0.42
C LEU A 331 15.46 1.37 -0.22
N GLN A 332 15.76 0.36 -1.04
CA GLN A 332 14.75 -0.46 -1.68
C GLN A 332 13.87 -1.19 -0.65
N ASN A 333 14.48 -1.80 0.36
CA ASN A 333 13.77 -2.50 1.42
C ASN A 333 12.90 -1.56 2.29
N SER A 334 13.21 -0.26 2.32
CA SER A 334 12.37 0.72 3.02
C SER A 334 10.97 0.88 2.40
N PHE A 335 10.80 0.51 1.13
CA PHE A 335 9.51 0.56 0.42
C PHE A 335 8.74 -0.76 0.41
N ASP A 336 9.28 -1.84 0.98
CA ASP A 336 8.68 -3.17 0.93
C ASP A 336 7.27 -3.23 1.53
N SER A 337 7.01 -2.48 2.60
CA SER A 337 5.69 -2.42 3.23
C SER A 337 4.65 -1.77 2.31
N GLN A 338 5.02 -0.69 1.63
CA GLN A 338 4.18 0.03 0.68
C GLN A 338 3.92 -0.82 -0.57
N ILE A 339 4.96 -1.48 -1.07
CA ILE A 339 4.86 -2.40 -2.22
C ILE A 339 3.92 -3.56 -1.89
N ARG A 340 4.00 -4.14 -0.69
CA ARG A 340 3.09 -5.20 -0.23
C ARG A 340 1.65 -4.71 -0.15
N LEU A 341 1.41 -3.54 0.43
CA LEU A 341 0.06 -2.95 0.47
C LEU A 341 -0.50 -2.74 -0.93
N ALA A 342 0.29 -2.22 -1.87
CA ALA A 342 -0.14 -2.05 -3.25
C ALA A 342 -0.49 -3.38 -3.91
N LYS A 343 0.33 -4.42 -3.73
CA LYS A 343 0.04 -5.77 -4.24
C LYS A 343 -1.30 -6.29 -3.71
N ILE A 344 -1.58 -6.11 -2.41
CA ILE A 344 -2.86 -6.48 -1.80
C ILE A 344 -4.02 -5.74 -2.49
N VAL A 345 -3.94 -4.42 -2.61
CA VAL A 345 -5.01 -3.61 -3.20
C VAL A 345 -5.23 -3.99 -4.67
N ILE A 346 -4.17 -4.25 -5.44
CA ILE A 346 -4.26 -4.71 -6.83
C ILE A 346 -4.99 -6.05 -6.92
N VAL A 347 -4.65 -7.03 -6.09
CA VAL A 347 -5.33 -8.34 -6.08
C VAL A 347 -6.82 -8.19 -5.77
N PHE A 348 -7.17 -7.41 -4.73
CA PHE A 348 -8.58 -7.14 -4.42
C PHE A 348 -9.30 -6.39 -5.53
N SER A 349 -8.62 -5.48 -6.23
CA SER A 349 -9.20 -4.78 -7.39
C SER A 349 -9.49 -5.73 -8.55
N ILE A 350 -8.60 -6.68 -8.83
CA ILE A 350 -8.85 -7.72 -9.85
C ILE A 350 -10.07 -8.57 -9.47
N ILE A 351 -10.17 -8.98 -8.21
CA ILE A 351 -11.32 -9.72 -7.71
C ILE A 351 -12.61 -8.89 -7.84
N ALA A 352 -12.56 -7.62 -7.47
CA ALA A 352 -13.72 -6.72 -7.59
C ALA A 352 -14.17 -6.54 -9.06
N ILE A 353 -13.22 -6.44 -10.00
CA ILE A 353 -13.51 -6.40 -11.44
C ILE A 353 -14.21 -7.69 -11.89
N LEU A 354 -13.70 -8.86 -11.52
CA LEU A 354 -14.30 -10.15 -11.88
C LEU A 354 -15.73 -10.27 -11.33
N ILE A 355 -15.96 -9.92 -10.06
CA ILE A 355 -17.29 -9.94 -9.45
C ILE A 355 -18.22 -8.94 -10.17
N SER A 356 -17.70 -7.74 -10.51
CA SER A 356 -18.48 -6.75 -11.25
C SER A 356 -18.91 -7.23 -12.64
N LEU A 357 -17.99 -7.86 -13.37
CA LEU A 357 -18.29 -8.45 -14.67
C LEU A 357 -19.35 -9.55 -14.58
N LEU A 358 -19.24 -10.46 -13.59
CA LEU A 358 -20.24 -11.50 -13.35
C LEU A 358 -21.60 -10.90 -12.97
N GLY A 359 -21.62 -9.87 -12.15
CA GLY A 359 -22.84 -9.14 -11.80
C GLY A 359 -23.51 -8.47 -13.01
N LEU A 360 -22.72 -7.81 -13.87
CA LEU A 360 -23.22 -7.22 -15.11
C LEU A 360 -23.75 -8.27 -16.08
N LEU A 361 -23.08 -9.42 -16.23
CA LEU A 361 -23.56 -10.54 -17.06
C LEU A 361 -24.88 -11.10 -16.55
N ALA A 362 -24.99 -11.38 -15.25
CA ALA A 362 -26.21 -11.89 -14.64
C ALA A 362 -27.39 -10.92 -14.82
N MET A 363 -27.14 -9.61 -14.61
CA MET A 363 -28.17 -8.59 -14.75
C MET A 363 -28.54 -8.31 -16.20
N SER A 364 -27.59 -8.35 -17.13
CA SER A 364 -27.87 -8.16 -18.55
C SER A 364 -28.79 -9.29 -19.09
N THR A 365 -28.50 -10.54 -18.71
CA THR A 365 -29.34 -11.69 -19.08
C THR A 365 -30.74 -11.55 -18.49
N TYR A 366 -30.88 -11.15 -17.24
CA TYR A 366 -32.18 -10.90 -16.61
C TYR A 366 -32.93 -9.75 -17.29
N PHE A 367 -32.26 -8.66 -17.61
CA PHE A 367 -32.85 -7.50 -18.27
C PHE A 367 -33.35 -7.84 -19.71
N ILE A 368 -32.55 -8.63 -20.45
CA ILE A 368 -32.94 -9.10 -21.78
C ILE A 368 -34.20 -9.95 -21.67
N GLN A 369 -34.25 -10.92 -20.74
CA GLN A 369 -35.42 -11.79 -20.53
C GLN A 369 -36.71 -11.01 -20.22
N GLN A 370 -36.59 -9.91 -19.46
CA GLN A 370 -37.74 -9.03 -19.15
C GLN A 370 -38.24 -8.25 -20.38
N ARG A 371 -37.36 -7.91 -21.31
CA ARG A 371 -37.69 -7.13 -22.50
C ARG A 371 -37.84 -7.98 -23.78
N LEU A 372 -37.88 -9.28 -23.66
CA LEU A 372 -37.99 -10.16 -24.83
C LEU A 372 -39.19 -9.81 -25.71
N GLN A 373 -40.35 -9.48 -25.12
CA GLN A 373 -41.53 -9.05 -25.87
C GLN A 373 -41.31 -7.74 -26.62
N GLU A 374 -40.70 -6.72 -25.96
CA GLU A 374 -40.37 -5.45 -26.62
C GLU A 374 -39.36 -5.65 -27.75
N VAL A 375 -38.32 -6.49 -27.48
CA VAL A 375 -37.31 -6.85 -28.50
C VAL A 375 -37.92 -7.58 -29.67
N SER A 376 -38.83 -8.53 -29.43
CA SER A 376 -39.52 -9.26 -30.49
C SER A 376 -40.40 -8.37 -31.38
N VAL A 377 -41.18 -7.48 -30.75
CA VAL A 377 -42.00 -6.50 -31.47
C VAL A 377 -41.12 -5.58 -32.33
N ARG A 378 -39.99 -5.06 -31.76
CA ARG A 378 -39.06 -4.22 -32.54
C ARG A 378 -38.41 -4.94 -33.70
N LYS A 379 -38.10 -6.25 -33.55
CA LYS A 379 -37.59 -7.07 -34.66
C LYS A 379 -38.61 -7.22 -35.77
N VAL A 380 -39.88 -7.44 -35.44
CA VAL A 380 -40.96 -7.51 -36.42
C VAL A 380 -41.11 -6.19 -37.20
N PHE A 381 -40.86 -5.04 -36.50
CA PHE A 381 -40.84 -3.71 -37.11
C PHE A 381 -39.51 -3.36 -37.79
N GLY A 382 -38.60 -4.32 -38.02
CA GLY A 382 -37.38 -4.15 -38.83
C GLY A 382 -36.15 -3.65 -38.10
N SER A 383 -36.16 -3.62 -36.76
CA SER A 383 -34.95 -3.24 -36.01
C SER A 383 -33.83 -4.26 -36.13
N SER A 384 -32.63 -3.83 -36.46
CA SER A 384 -31.46 -4.70 -36.58
C SER A 384 -30.96 -5.15 -35.18
N ASN A 385 -30.31 -6.33 -35.13
CA ASN A 385 -29.69 -6.85 -33.90
C ASN A 385 -28.71 -5.83 -33.29
N ARG A 386 -27.96 -5.10 -34.12
CA ARG A 386 -27.00 -4.06 -33.70
C ARG A 386 -27.68 -2.91 -32.97
N GLN A 387 -28.83 -2.42 -33.46
CA GLN A 387 -29.60 -1.35 -32.83
C GLN A 387 -30.12 -1.75 -31.45
N ILE A 388 -30.58 -3.00 -31.30
CA ILE A 388 -31.03 -3.52 -30.00
C ILE A 388 -29.87 -3.65 -29.03
N LEU A 389 -28.72 -4.19 -29.49
CA LEU A 389 -27.51 -4.34 -28.67
C LEU A 389 -26.96 -2.98 -28.21
N VAL A 390 -26.86 -2.02 -29.10
CA VAL A 390 -26.41 -0.65 -28.80
C VAL A 390 -27.28 -0.03 -27.71
N LYS A 391 -28.61 -0.15 -27.82
CA LYS A 391 -29.54 0.41 -26.82
C LYS A 391 -29.36 -0.24 -25.43
N LEU A 392 -29.11 -1.57 -25.39
CA LEU A 392 -28.84 -2.28 -24.16
C LEU A 392 -27.52 -1.82 -23.53
N VAL A 393 -26.45 -1.75 -24.33
CA VAL A 393 -25.12 -1.28 -23.88
C VAL A 393 -25.20 0.13 -23.32
N PHE A 394 -25.87 1.06 -23.98
CA PHE A 394 -26.04 2.43 -23.45
C PHE A 394 -26.79 2.47 -22.13
N THR A 395 -27.75 1.55 -21.90
CA THR A 395 -28.47 1.49 -20.62
C THR A 395 -27.52 1.10 -19.49
N PHE A 396 -26.62 0.14 -19.70
CA PHE A 396 -25.62 -0.26 -18.68
C PHE A 396 -24.51 0.79 -18.53
N LEU A 397 -24.07 1.41 -19.64
CA LEU A 397 -23.09 2.46 -19.62
C LEU A 397 -23.52 3.65 -18.73
N ASN A 398 -24.80 4.01 -18.77
CA ASN A 398 -25.34 5.06 -17.89
C ASN A 398 -25.21 4.69 -16.40
N TYR A 399 -25.40 3.42 -16.01
CA TYR A 399 -25.20 3.02 -14.60
C TYR A 399 -23.73 3.06 -14.21
N VAL A 400 -22.82 2.66 -15.10
CA VAL A 400 -21.38 2.77 -14.89
C VAL A 400 -20.96 4.25 -14.78
N LEU A 401 -21.52 5.12 -15.60
CA LEU A 401 -21.22 6.56 -15.59
C LEU A 401 -21.70 7.22 -14.30
N ILE A 402 -22.90 6.86 -13.80
CA ILE A 402 -23.38 7.31 -12.49
C ILE A 402 -22.46 6.80 -11.37
N ALA A 403 -22.05 5.53 -11.46
CA ALA A 403 -21.12 4.96 -10.49
C ALA A 403 -19.76 5.67 -10.51
N PHE A 404 -19.26 6.03 -11.68
CA PHE A 404 -18.00 6.77 -11.84
C PHE A 404 -18.06 8.15 -11.18
N VAL A 405 -19.14 8.90 -11.38
CA VAL A 405 -19.32 10.24 -10.74
C VAL A 405 -19.40 10.14 -9.21
N ILE A 406 -19.92 9.02 -8.68
CA ILE A 406 -20.03 8.82 -7.21
C ILE A 406 -18.68 8.34 -6.63
N ALA A 407 -17.89 7.59 -7.42
CA ALA A 407 -16.65 6.97 -6.97
C ALA A 407 -15.45 7.92 -6.92
N ILE A 408 -15.48 9.00 -7.70
CA ILE A 408 -14.47 10.06 -7.76
C ILE A 408 -14.93 11.27 -6.95
#